data_3a9b2895346a21b128aa557dd72074f1
#
_entry.id   3a9b2895346a21b128aa557dd72074f1
#
_cell.length_a   1.000
_cell.length_b   1.000
_cell.length_c   1.000
_cell.angle_alpha   90.00
_cell.angle_beta   90.00
_cell.angle_gamma   90.00
#
_symmetry.space_group_name_H-M   'P 1'
#
loop_
_entity.id
_entity.type
_entity.pdbx_description
1 polymer ?
#
loop_
_entity_poly.entity_id
_entity_poly.type
_entity_poly.pdbx_seq_one_letter_code
_entity_poly.pdbx_strand_id
1 'polypeptide(L)'
;MKSTLVNMVAVLFTITLVASAGGGYVNMITVGPIAEAKAAATQSALRAVLPPFDRTETTELTLDELPVAVHTARSGEAVVGYAVETASKNGFSGMIRMVVGFDATGRVLNVNVLEQNETPGLGTKMADEGNPLFASFEGRNPGEMK
;
A
#
# COMPACT_ATOMS: atom_id res chain seq x y z
N MET A 1 -32.74 41.49 -7.78
CA MET A 1 -31.45 41.92 -7.23
C MET A 1 -30.47 42.08 -8.39
N LYS A 2 -29.89 43.28 -8.57
CA LYS A 2 -28.84 43.44 -9.60
C LYS A 2 -27.57 42.81 -9.04
N SER A 3 -27.17 41.68 -9.62
CA SER A 3 -25.88 41.07 -9.30
C SER A 3 -24.76 41.95 -9.85
N THR A 4 -24.15 42.78 -9.02
CA THR A 4 -22.94 43.48 -9.40
C THR A 4 -21.77 42.52 -9.44
N LEU A 5 -20.81 42.74 -10.31
CA LEU A 5 -19.59 41.94 -10.45
C LEU A 5 -18.89 41.74 -9.09
N VAL A 6 -18.88 42.75 -8.25
CA VAL A 6 -18.33 42.72 -6.89
C VAL A 6 -19.06 41.69 -6.00
N ASN A 7 -20.40 41.62 -6.07
CA ASN A 7 -21.17 40.65 -5.27
C ASN A 7 -20.90 39.22 -5.76
N MET A 8 -20.76 39.00 -7.07
CA MET A 8 -20.45 37.70 -7.62
C MET A 8 -19.05 37.21 -7.16
N VAL A 9 -18.06 38.10 -7.23
CA VAL A 9 -16.70 37.82 -6.75
C VAL A 9 -16.68 37.51 -5.25
N ALA A 10 -17.40 38.33 -4.45
CA ALA A 10 -17.44 38.14 -3.00
C ALA A 10 -18.10 36.80 -2.62
N VAL A 11 -19.18 36.43 -3.28
CA VAL A 11 -19.87 35.13 -3.04
C VAL A 11 -18.96 33.97 -3.42
N LEU A 12 -18.33 34.00 -4.59
CA LEU A 12 -17.41 32.96 -5.03
C LEU A 12 -16.21 32.84 -4.06
N PHE A 13 -15.63 33.95 -3.68
CA PHE A 13 -14.53 33.99 -2.72
C PHE A 13 -14.92 33.36 -1.37
N THR A 14 -16.09 33.72 -0.84
CA THR A 14 -16.58 33.18 0.43
C THR A 14 -16.81 31.65 0.33
N ILE A 15 -17.45 31.18 -0.73
CA ILE A 15 -17.69 29.75 -0.95
C ILE A 15 -16.36 28.99 -1.04
N THR A 16 -15.42 29.50 -1.83
CA THR A 16 -14.10 28.86 -2.00
C THR A 16 -13.33 28.82 -0.67
N LEU A 17 -13.39 29.92 0.10
CA LEU A 17 -12.71 30.01 1.40
C LEU A 17 -13.30 29.01 2.40
N VAL A 18 -14.61 28.91 2.50
CA VAL A 18 -15.30 27.93 3.38
C VAL A 18 -15.01 26.50 2.93
N ALA A 19 -15.08 26.21 1.64
CA ALA A 19 -14.79 24.88 1.12
C ALA A 19 -13.33 24.48 1.36
N SER A 20 -12.38 25.40 1.13
CA SER A 20 -10.95 25.14 1.37
C SER A 20 -10.64 24.95 2.85
N ALA A 21 -11.22 25.77 3.72
CA ALA A 21 -11.05 25.64 5.17
C ALA A 21 -11.64 24.30 5.68
N GLY A 22 -12.82 23.93 5.20
CA GLY A 22 -13.44 22.65 5.54
C GLY A 22 -12.62 21.46 5.07
N GLY A 23 -12.16 21.47 3.82
CA GLY A 23 -11.30 20.42 3.27
C GLY A 23 -9.95 20.31 4.01
N GLY A 24 -9.32 21.44 4.32
CA GLY A 24 -8.08 21.48 5.10
C GLY A 24 -8.26 20.92 6.53
N TYR A 25 -9.36 21.28 7.18
CA TYR A 25 -9.69 20.74 8.51
C TYR A 25 -9.90 19.21 8.49
N VAL A 26 -10.70 18.71 7.55
CA VAL A 26 -10.91 17.26 7.39
C VAL A 26 -9.58 16.55 7.12
N ASN A 27 -8.76 17.06 6.22
CA ASN A 27 -7.43 16.50 5.96
C ASN A 27 -6.57 16.45 7.24
N MET A 28 -6.56 17.51 8.03
CA MET A 28 -5.75 17.58 9.25
C MET A 28 -6.14 16.50 10.27
N ILE A 29 -7.43 16.20 10.44
CA ILE A 29 -7.90 15.19 11.39
C ILE A 29 -7.83 13.76 10.86
N THR A 30 -7.72 13.56 9.54
CA THR A 30 -7.74 12.23 8.92
C THR A 30 -6.33 11.70 8.60
N VAL A 31 -5.32 12.55 8.45
CA VAL A 31 -3.94 12.13 8.13
C VAL A 31 -3.37 11.17 9.17
N GLY A 32 -3.56 11.44 10.47
CA GLY A 32 -3.10 10.56 11.55
C GLY A 32 -3.74 9.16 11.49
N PRO A 33 -5.07 9.06 11.62
CA PRO A 33 -5.78 7.77 11.53
C PRO A 33 -5.50 6.98 10.25
N ILE A 34 -5.33 7.65 9.10
CA ILE A 34 -4.99 6.99 7.84
C ILE A 34 -3.57 6.39 7.90
N ALA A 35 -2.60 7.12 8.46
CA ALA A 35 -1.24 6.63 8.60
C ALA A 35 -1.18 5.41 9.53
N GLU A 36 -1.90 5.46 10.66
CA GLU A 36 -2.01 4.33 11.60
C GLU A 36 -2.67 3.11 10.97
N ALA A 37 -3.76 3.31 10.22
CA ALA A 37 -4.44 2.22 9.51
C ALA A 37 -3.54 1.57 8.45
N LYS A 38 -2.77 2.37 7.70
CA LYS A 38 -1.80 1.85 6.73
C LYS A 38 -0.68 1.06 7.41
N ALA A 39 -0.13 1.57 8.51
CA ALA A 39 0.89 0.85 9.28
C ALA A 39 0.36 -0.48 9.84
N ALA A 40 -0.86 -0.49 10.38
CA ALA A 40 -1.51 -1.70 10.87
C ALA A 40 -1.76 -2.72 9.74
N ALA A 41 -2.21 -2.26 8.57
CA ALA A 41 -2.40 -3.10 7.39
C ALA A 41 -1.07 -3.73 6.93
N THR A 42 0.01 -2.95 6.85
CA THR A 42 1.35 -3.46 6.51
C THR A 42 1.80 -4.51 7.54
N GLN A 43 1.65 -4.26 8.83
CA GLN A 43 2.02 -5.23 9.87
C GLN A 43 1.20 -6.54 9.78
N SER A 44 -0.09 -6.44 9.50
CA SER A 44 -0.95 -7.61 9.29
C SER A 44 -0.51 -8.40 8.05
N ALA A 45 -0.21 -7.71 6.95
CA ALA A 45 0.27 -8.33 5.73
C ALA A 45 1.64 -9.01 5.91
N LEU A 46 2.57 -8.38 6.65
CA LEU A 46 3.86 -9.00 6.98
C LEU A 46 3.68 -10.33 7.74
N ARG A 47 2.75 -10.37 8.69
CA ARG A 47 2.42 -11.61 9.42
C ARG A 47 1.77 -12.67 8.55
N ALA A 48 1.08 -12.28 7.48
CA ALA A 48 0.45 -13.21 6.53
C ALA A 48 1.44 -13.79 5.52
N VAL A 49 2.51 -13.07 5.20
CA VAL A 49 3.47 -13.50 4.15
C VAL A 49 4.79 -14.04 4.71
N LEU A 50 5.05 -13.91 6.00
CA LEU A 50 6.30 -14.33 6.65
C LEU A 50 6.05 -15.43 7.70
N PRO A 51 7.07 -16.27 7.99
CA PRO A 51 7.05 -17.13 9.16
C PRO A 51 6.95 -16.30 10.45
N PRO A 52 6.59 -16.90 11.60
CA PRO A 52 6.57 -16.19 12.88
C PRO A 52 7.88 -15.47 13.16
N PHE A 53 7.80 -14.20 13.53
CA PHE A 53 8.95 -13.33 13.82
C PHE A 53 8.68 -12.47 15.06
N ASP A 54 9.77 -12.05 15.72
CA ASP A 54 9.72 -11.19 16.90
C ASP A 54 9.85 -9.72 16.54
N ARG A 55 10.69 -9.42 15.54
CA ARG A 55 10.98 -8.05 15.08
C ARG A 55 11.21 -8.00 13.58
N THR A 56 10.98 -6.82 13.00
CA THR A 56 11.33 -6.50 11.62
C THR A 56 12.25 -5.28 11.57
N GLU A 57 13.24 -5.34 10.70
CA GLU A 57 14.08 -4.21 10.33
C GLU A 57 13.70 -3.78 8.92
N THR A 58 13.37 -2.51 8.72
CA THR A 58 12.91 -2.00 7.42
C THR A 58 14.00 -1.17 6.78
N THR A 59 14.31 -1.46 5.53
CA THR A 59 15.20 -0.66 4.67
C THR A 59 14.40 -0.15 3.49
N GLU A 60 14.37 1.17 3.33
CA GLU A 60 13.68 1.81 2.20
C GLU A 60 14.67 2.02 1.05
N LEU A 61 14.23 1.70 -0.15
CA LEU A 61 14.96 1.83 -1.40
C LEU A 61 14.04 2.50 -2.42
N THR A 62 14.63 3.08 -3.46
CA THR A 62 13.87 3.55 -4.62
C THR A 62 14.36 2.80 -5.84
N LEU A 63 13.46 2.12 -6.53
CA LEU A 63 13.73 1.38 -7.75
C LEU A 63 12.77 1.87 -8.84
N ASP A 64 13.30 2.32 -9.96
CA ASP A 64 12.54 2.85 -11.10
C ASP A 64 11.50 3.92 -10.68
N GLU A 65 11.90 4.85 -9.81
CA GLU A 65 11.06 5.92 -9.24
C GLU A 65 9.90 5.41 -8.36
N LEU A 66 9.89 4.13 -8.01
CA LEU A 66 8.92 3.54 -7.09
C LEU A 66 9.56 3.30 -5.72
N PRO A 67 8.85 3.58 -4.63
CA PRO A 67 9.30 3.24 -3.30
C PRO A 67 9.24 1.71 -3.13
N VAL A 68 10.33 1.14 -2.65
CA VAL A 68 10.43 -0.27 -2.27
C VAL A 68 10.90 -0.33 -0.84
N ALA A 69 10.16 -1.05 0.01
CA ALA A 69 10.59 -1.31 1.38
C ALA A 69 10.92 -2.80 1.55
N VAL A 70 12.11 -3.08 2.05
CA VAL A 70 12.56 -4.43 2.38
C VAL A 70 12.50 -4.59 3.88
N HIS A 71 11.66 -5.52 4.33
CA HIS A 71 11.48 -5.88 5.73
C HIS A 71 12.24 -7.19 6.00
N THR A 72 13.27 -7.12 6.83
CA THR A 72 13.99 -8.30 7.30
C THR A 72 13.36 -8.80 8.58
N ALA A 73 12.75 -9.98 8.55
CA ALA A 73 12.12 -10.60 9.72
C ALA A 73 13.13 -11.44 10.51
N ARG A 74 13.15 -11.24 11.84
CA ARG A 74 14.03 -11.95 12.75
C ARG A 74 13.25 -12.63 13.87
N SER A 75 13.72 -13.82 14.25
CA SER A 75 13.32 -14.50 15.48
C SER A 75 14.57 -14.70 16.33
N GLY A 76 14.64 -13.95 17.44
CA GLY A 76 15.89 -13.78 18.18
C GLY A 76 16.98 -13.12 17.32
N GLU A 77 18.12 -13.80 17.12
CA GLU A 77 19.21 -13.34 16.25
C GLU A 77 19.14 -13.88 14.81
N ALA A 78 18.31 -14.91 14.56
CA ALA A 78 18.19 -15.53 13.25
C ALA A 78 17.27 -14.75 12.32
N VAL A 79 17.66 -14.60 11.06
CA VAL A 79 16.77 -14.13 9.99
C VAL A 79 15.88 -15.29 9.57
N VAL A 80 14.56 -15.10 9.66
CA VAL A 80 13.56 -16.12 9.31
C VAL A 80 12.94 -15.89 7.93
N GLY A 81 13.10 -14.69 7.38
CA GLY A 81 12.61 -14.36 6.05
C GLY A 81 12.72 -12.88 5.72
N TYR A 82 12.34 -12.56 4.51
CA TYR A 82 12.32 -11.18 3.99
C TYR A 82 10.94 -10.90 3.41
N ALA A 83 10.46 -9.67 3.56
CA ALA A 83 9.30 -9.23 2.82
C ALA A 83 9.64 -7.97 2.01
N VAL A 84 9.25 -7.96 0.75
CA VAL A 84 9.47 -6.83 -0.15
C VAL A 84 8.14 -6.17 -0.44
N GLU A 85 7.96 -4.95 0.06
CA GLU A 85 6.83 -4.10 -0.28
C GLU A 85 7.19 -3.28 -1.52
N THR A 86 6.35 -3.34 -2.53
CA THR A 86 6.54 -2.65 -3.80
C THR A 86 5.22 -2.17 -4.37
N ALA A 87 5.30 -1.31 -5.38
CA ALA A 87 4.14 -0.79 -6.09
C ALA A 87 4.30 -0.95 -7.60
N SER A 88 3.18 -1.06 -8.29
CA SER A 88 3.12 -1.02 -9.76
C SER A 88 2.16 0.09 -10.19
N LYS A 89 2.58 0.90 -11.15
CA LYS A 89 1.75 1.94 -11.80
C LYS A 89 0.88 1.36 -12.94
N ASN A 90 1.02 0.07 -13.24
CA ASN A 90 0.38 -0.59 -14.37
C ASN A 90 -1.00 -1.19 -14.04
N GLY A 91 -1.59 -0.84 -12.90
CA GLY A 91 -2.98 -1.17 -12.60
C GLY A 91 -3.94 -0.43 -13.53
N PHE A 92 -5.10 -1.02 -13.81
CA PHE A 92 -6.12 -0.43 -14.70
C PHE A 92 -6.73 0.86 -14.10
N SER A 93 -7.01 0.85 -12.79
CA SER A 93 -7.61 1.98 -12.08
C SER A 93 -6.61 2.74 -11.21
N GLY A 94 -5.32 2.47 -11.35
CA GLY A 94 -4.27 3.18 -10.62
C GLY A 94 -3.17 2.29 -10.08
N MET A 95 -2.51 2.79 -9.04
CA MET A 95 -1.38 2.09 -8.42
C MET A 95 -1.86 0.89 -7.59
N ILE A 96 -1.15 -0.23 -7.75
CA ILE A 96 -1.31 -1.43 -6.94
C ILE A 96 -0.09 -1.54 -6.04
N ARG A 97 -0.31 -1.67 -4.72
CA ARG A 97 0.76 -1.95 -3.74
C ARG A 97 0.61 -3.36 -3.21
N MET A 98 1.71 -4.08 -3.13
CA MET A 98 1.74 -5.45 -2.66
C MET A 98 2.99 -5.71 -1.82
N VAL A 99 2.91 -6.73 -0.99
CA VAL A 99 4.04 -7.26 -0.26
C VAL A 99 4.22 -8.73 -0.63
N VAL A 100 5.47 -9.10 -0.91
CA VAL A 100 5.87 -10.48 -1.23
C VAL A 100 6.78 -10.98 -0.13
N GLY A 101 6.41 -12.08 0.50
CA GLY A 101 7.21 -12.75 1.52
C GLY A 101 8.15 -13.77 0.91
N PHE A 102 9.35 -13.83 1.42
CA PHE A 102 10.40 -14.77 1.04
C PHE A 102 10.94 -15.49 2.27
N ASP A 103 11.31 -16.74 2.13
CA ASP A 103 12.09 -17.45 3.14
C ASP A 103 13.54 -16.93 3.19
N ALA A 104 14.31 -17.45 4.14
CA ALA A 104 15.72 -17.08 4.30
C ALA A 104 16.60 -17.48 3.08
N THR A 105 16.10 -18.34 2.19
CA THR A 105 16.79 -18.78 0.97
C THR A 105 16.36 -17.98 -0.28
N GLY A 106 15.40 -17.05 -0.13
CA GLY A 106 14.89 -16.21 -1.20
C GLY A 106 13.78 -16.85 -2.05
N ARG A 107 13.14 -17.91 -1.56
CA ARG A 107 11.95 -18.49 -2.21
C ARG A 107 10.70 -17.75 -1.76
N VAL A 108 9.79 -17.55 -2.69
CA VAL A 108 8.48 -16.94 -2.41
C VAL A 108 7.69 -17.80 -1.44
N LEU A 109 7.22 -17.18 -0.36
CA LEU A 109 6.32 -17.81 0.61
C LEU A 109 4.86 -17.50 0.30
N ASN A 110 4.55 -16.22 0.16
CA ASN A 110 3.19 -15.75 -0.10
C ASN A 110 3.23 -14.32 -0.65
N VAL A 111 2.11 -13.89 -1.25
CA VAL A 111 1.89 -12.54 -1.76
C VAL A 111 0.62 -11.97 -1.13
N ASN A 112 0.67 -10.72 -0.70
CA ASN A 112 -0.51 -10.01 -0.18
C ASN A 112 -0.63 -8.63 -0.83
N VAL A 113 -1.85 -8.25 -1.20
CA VAL A 113 -2.15 -6.93 -1.78
C VAL A 113 -2.49 -5.96 -0.66
N LEU A 114 -1.70 -4.89 -0.52
CA LEU A 114 -1.87 -3.85 0.49
C LEU A 114 -2.87 -2.78 0.08
N GLU A 115 -2.80 -2.35 -1.18
CA GLU A 115 -3.63 -1.27 -1.71
C GLU A 115 -3.90 -1.48 -3.19
N GLN A 116 -5.14 -1.35 -3.59
CA GLN A 116 -5.57 -1.40 -4.99
C GLN A 116 -6.88 -0.62 -5.14
N ASN A 117 -7.11 -0.06 -6.33
CA ASN A 117 -8.32 0.68 -6.70
C ASN A 117 -8.99 0.08 -7.93
N GLU A 118 -8.82 -1.23 -8.13
CA GLU A 118 -9.34 -1.94 -9.29
C GLU A 118 -10.86 -2.09 -9.26
N THR A 119 -11.44 -2.42 -10.41
CA THR A 119 -12.89 -2.57 -10.57
C THR A 119 -13.42 -3.68 -9.64
N PRO A 120 -14.43 -3.37 -8.79
CA PRO A 120 -15.07 -4.36 -7.92
C PRO A 120 -15.57 -5.60 -8.67
N GLY A 121 -15.28 -6.79 -8.12
CA GLY A 121 -15.70 -8.06 -8.69
C GLY A 121 -14.93 -8.52 -9.93
N LEU A 122 -14.02 -7.69 -10.44
CA LEU A 122 -13.15 -8.03 -11.58
C LEU A 122 -11.67 -7.94 -11.15
N GLY A 123 -11.09 -6.76 -11.12
CA GLY A 123 -9.69 -6.56 -10.74
C GLY A 123 -9.43 -6.77 -9.24
N THR A 124 -10.40 -6.48 -8.38
CA THR A 124 -10.30 -6.72 -6.93
C THR A 124 -10.10 -8.18 -6.54
N LYS A 125 -10.42 -9.12 -7.43
CA LYS A 125 -10.18 -10.56 -7.22
C LYS A 125 -8.72 -10.91 -7.01
N MET A 126 -7.79 -10.04 -7.42
CA MET A 126 -6.37 -10.26 -7.12
C MET A 126 -6.08 -10.25 -5.61
N ALA A 127 -6.89 -9.55 -4.81
CA ALA A 127 -6.74 -9.46 -3.36
C ALA A 127 -7.49 -10.55 -2.60
N ASP A 128 -8.19 -11.47 -3.29
CA ASP A 128 -8.91 -12.57 -2.65
C ASP A 128 -7.91 -13.55 -2.02
N GLU A 129 -8.22 -14.01 -0.80
CA GLU A 129 -7.44 -15.03 -0.13
C GLU A 129 -7.41 -16.32 -0.96
N GLY A 130 -6.23 -16.93 -1.10
CA GLY A 130 -6.06 -18.16 -1.88
C GLY A 130 -6.13 -17.96 -3.40
N ASN A 131 -5.86 -16.76 -3.90
CA ASN A 131 -5.82 -16.51 -5.33
C ASN A 131 -4.85 -17.48 -6.03
N PRO A 132 -5.32 -18.28 -7.01
CA PRO A 132 -4.51 -19.30 -7.68
C PRO A 132 -3.25 -18.74 -8.36
N LEU A 133 -3.29 -17.48 -8.80
CA LEU A 133 -2.13 -16.81 -9.38
C LEU A 133 -1.02 -16.67 -8.34
N PHE A 134 -1.34 -16.19 -7.14
CA PHE A 134 -0.34 -16.03 -6.09
C PHE A 134 0.17 -17.36 -5.56
N ALA A 135 -0.70 -18.35 -5.39
CA ALA A 135 -0.31 -19.70 -5.03
C ALA A 135 0.67 -20.33 -6.05
N SER A 136 0.60 -19.93 -7.33
CA SER A 136 1.52 -20.42 -8.36
C SER A 136 2.97 -19.96 -8.18
N PHE A 137 3.21 -18.91 -7.40
CA PHE A 137 4.55 -18.40 -7.09
C PHE A 137 5.18 -19.03 -5.86
N GLU A 138 4.38 -19.65 -4.99
CA GLU A 138 4.86 -20.26 -3.75
C GLU A 138 5.97 -21.30 -4.01
N GLY A 139 7.04 -21.22 -3.23
CA GLY A 139 8.21 -22.08 -3.33
C GLY A 139 9.13 -21.80 -4.51
N ARG A 140 8.77 -20.86 -5.40
CA ARG A 140 9.61 -20.53 -6.56
C ARG A 140 10.69 -19.53 -6.17
N ASN A 141 11.83 -19.63 -6.87
CA ASN A 141 12.89 -18.63 -6.76
C ASN A 141 12.69 -17.58 -7.87
N PRO A 142 12.59 -16.28 -7.55
CA PRO A 142 12.42 -15.22 -8.55
C PRO A 142 13.50 -15.20 -9.64
N GLY A 143 14.74 -15.58 -9.32
CA GLY A 143 15.84 -15.67 -10.27
C GLY A 143 15.67 -16.77 -11.33
N GLU A 144 14.79 -17.73 -11.12
CA GLU A 144 14.50 -18.85 -12.03
C GLU A 144 13.21 -18.64 -12.83
N MET A 145 12.44 -17.57 -12.50
CA MET A 145 11.24 -17.23 -13.24
C MET A 145 11.61 -16.45 -14.52
N LYS A 146 11.20 -16.98 -15.67
CA LYS A 146 11.35 -16.36 -17.00
C LYS A 146 10.03 -15.82 -17.48
#